data_42fca7f63d4859a0eee4d4e65f5b7e6b
#
_entry.id   42fca7f63d4859a0eee4d4e65f5b7e6b
#
_cell.length_a   1.000
_cell.length_b   1.000
_cell.length_c   1.000
_cell.angle_alpha   90.00
_cell.angle_beta   90.00
_cell.angle_gamma   90.00
#
_symmetry.space_group_name_H-M   'P 1'
#
loop_
_entity.id
_entity.type
_entity.pdbx_description
1 polymer ?
#
loop_
_entity_poly.entity_id
_entity_poly.type
_entity_poly.pdbx_seq_one_letter_code
_entity_poly.pdbx_strand_id
1 'polypeptide(L)'
;KEKGMRGSIKAFIHPRIEEIQAVNGVSFSVEEGEMLAFIGPNGAGKSTTIKMLTGILYPDGGRVEVMGIDPTKKRRQLAYEIGTVFGQKEQLWTHLTPYDNFRFFGAIYDLSEEETEARIGELAERFGLAAFIDTPVRNLSLGQRIRCEIVASLIHKPKVLFLDEPTIGLDPVVKENVRELIRQMNREEHTTIFLTSHDVGDIEKLCRRIIIV
;
A
#
# COMPACT_ATOMS: atom_id res chain seq x y z
N LYS A 1 14.90 -21.74 -32.69
CA LYS A 1 13.46 -21.99 -32.32
C LYS A 1 13.05 -23.26 -33.01
N GLU A 2 13.05 -24.40 -32.30
CA GLU A 2 12.46 -25.67 -32.79
C GLU A 2 10.94 -25.50 -32.73
N LYS A 3 10.34 -25.23 -33.88
CA LYS A 3 8.87 -25.23 -34.07
C LYS A 3 8.43 -26.66 -34.34
N GLY A 4 7.75 -27.29 -33.38
CA GLY A 4 7.10 -28.57 -33.55
C GLY A 4 6.71 -29.24 -32.23
N MET A 5 5.80 -30.23 -32.29
CA MET A 5 5.27 -30.97 -31.13
C MET A 5 6.37 -31.56 -30.23
N ARG A 6 7.53 -31.94 -30.77
CA ARG A 6 8.72 -32.41 -30.03
C ARG A 6 9.37 -31.29 -29.21
N GLY A 7 9.40 -30.04 -29.70
CA GLY A 7 9.91 -28.88 -28.94
C GLY A 7 9.00 -28.52 -27.75
N SER A 8 7.68 -28.65 -27.93
CA SER A 8 6.72 -28.41 -26.83
C SER A 8 6.82 -29.45 -25.73
N ILE A 9 7.00 -30.76 -26.06
CA ILE A 9 7.17 -31.83 -25.08
C ILE A 9 8.50 -31.66 -24.32
N LYS A 10 9.59 -31.30 -25.00
CA LYS A 10 10.89 -31.06 -24.38
C LYS A 10 10.87 -29.83 -23.43
N ALA A 11 10.14 -28.77 -23.79
CA ALA A 11 9.93 -27.60 -22.93
C ALA A 11 9.08 -27.92 -21.71
N PHE A 12 8.17 -28.89 -21.80
CA PHE A 12 7.34 -29.32 -20.67
C PHE A 12 8.11 -30.20 -19.68
N ILE A 13 9.04 -31.03 -20.18
CA ILE A 13 9.87 -31.97 -19.35
C ILE A 13 11.07 -31.25 -18.73
N HIS A 14 11.63 -30.25 -19.42
CA HIS A 14 12.74 -29.42 -18.96
C HIS A 14 12.42 -27.94 -19.19
N PRO A 15 11.56 -27.32 -18.32
CA PRO A 15 11.30 -25.90 -18.42
C PRO A 15 12.63 -25.14 -18.19
N ARG A 16 12.97 -24.23 -19.08
CA ARG A 16 14.05 -23.28 -18.80
C ARG A 16 13.54 -22.30 -17.76
N ILE A 17 14.00 -22.49 -16.54
CA ILE A 17 13.73 -21.55 -15.44
C ILE A 17 14.78 -20.43 -15.60
N GLU A 18 14.33 -19.23 -15.88
CA GLU A 18 15.16 -18.03 -15.79
C GLU A 18 14.96 -17.45 -14.39
N GLU A 19 16.02 -17.44 -13.60
CA GLU A 19 16.01 -16.77 -12.29
C GLU A 19 16.13 -15.27 -12.50
N ILE A 20 15.12 -14.53 -12.04
CA ILE A 20 15.12 -13.06 -12.06
C ILE A 20 15.30 -12.59 -10.62
N GLN A 21 16.41 -11.93 -10.33
CA GLN A 21 16.63 -11.26 -9.06
C GLN A 21 15.77 -9.98 -9.00
N ALA A 22 14.61 -10.08 -8.37
CA ALA A 22 13.70 -8.96 -8.23
C ALA A 22 14.17 -7.94 -7.18
N VAL A 23 14.90 -8.40 -6.14
CA VAL A 23 15.55 -7.57 -5.11
C VAL A 23 16.89 -8.20 -4.79
N ASN A 24 17.96 -7.43 -4.84
CA ASN A 24 19.32 -7.92 -4.64
C ASN A 24 19.99 -7.19 -3.45
N GLY A 25 19.97 -7.82 -2.28
CA GLY A 25 20.80 -7.43 -1.14
C GLY A 25 20.55 -6.04 -0.58
N VAL A 26 19.29 -5.64 -0.40
CA VAL A 26 18.92 -4.36 0.23
C VAL A 26 18.85 -4.52 1.74
N SER A 27 19.53 -3.63 2.49
CA SER A 27 19.48 -3.59 3.96
C SER A 27 19.18 -2.18 4.44
N PHE A 28 18.17 -2.02 5.28
CA PHE A 28 17.78 -0.74 5.88
C PHE A 28 16.95 -0.97 7.15
N SER A 29 16.80 0.10 7.92
CA SER A 29 15.84 0.20 9.04
C SER A 29 15.00 1.45 8.87
N VAL A 30 13.80 1.44 9.46
CA VAL A 30 12.88 2.58 9.51
C VAL A 30 12.47 2.77 10.96
N GLU A 31 12.57 3.99 11.45
CA GLU A 31 12.20 4.33 12.82
C GLU A 31 10.68 4.52 12.94
N GLU A 32 10.15 4.33 14.15
CA GLU A 32 8.74 4.58 14.43
C GLU A 32 8.38 6.05 14.19
N GLY A 33 7.27 6.31 13.51
CA GLY A 33 6.83 7.65 13.13
C GLY A 33 7.62 8.28 11.97
N GLU A 34 8.58 7.57 11.39
CA GLU A 34 9.34 8.08 10.24
C GLU A 34 8.53 8.03 8.95
N MET A 35 8.72 9.04 8.09
CA MET A 35 8.29 9.03 6.70
C MET A 35 9.48 8.79 5.79
N LEU A 36 9.56 7.58 5.21
CA LEU A 36 10.65 7.14 4.35
C LEU A 36 10.19 7.03 2.88
N ALA A 37 10.96 7.61 1.96
CA ALA A 37 10.83 7.35 0.53
C ALA A 37 11.78 6.23 0.07
N PHE A 38 11.22 5.24 -0.61
CA PHE A 38 11.97 4.15 -1.22
C PHE A 38 11.85 4.28 -2.75
N ILE A 39 12.91 4.75 -3.40
CA ILE A 39 12.88 5.16 -4.80
C ILE A 39 13.86 4.36 -5.64
N GLY A 40 13.63 4.34 -6.95
CA GLY A 40 14.47 3.66 -7.92
C GLY A 40 13.76 3.54 -9.26
N PRO A 41 14.45 3.10 -10.33
CA PRO A 41 13.86 2.93 -11.65
C PRO A 41 12.75 1.85 -11.65
N ASN A 42 11.97 1.78 -12.72
CA ASN A 42 11.03 0.69 -12.92
C ASN A 42 11.78 -0.64 -12.98
N GLY A 43 11.27 -1.64 -12.26
CA GLY A 43 11.94 -2.94 -12.13
C GLY A 43 13.00 -3.04 -11.03
N ALA A 44 13.31 -1.96 -10.29
CA ALA A 44 14.27 -1.98 -9.17
C ALA A 44 13.81 -2.75 -7.93
N GLY A 45 12.63 -3.37 -7.96
CA GLY A 45 12.14 -4.20 -6.85
C GLY A 45 11.34 -3.45 -5.79
N LYS A 46 10.98 -2.17 -5.99
CA LYS A 46 10.22 -1.36 -5.01
C LYS A 46 8.94 -2.03 -4.51
N SER A 47 8.01 -2.32 -5.42
CA SER A 47 6.75 -2.99 -5.07
C SER A 47 6.97 -4.43 -4.56
N THR A 48 8.03 -5.11 -5.01
CA THR A 48 8.42 -6.42 -4.51
C THR A 48 8.88 -6.33 -3.05
N THR A 49 9.66 -5.31 -2.71
CA THR A 49 10.08 -5.03 -1.33
C THR A 49 8.88 -4.76 -0.42
N ILE A 50 7.92 -3.90 -0.84
CA ILE A 50 6.67 -3.69 -0.09
C ILE A 50 5.93 -5.02 0.13
N LYS A 51 5.80 -5.86 -0.90
CA LYS A 51 5.13 -7.16 -0.78
C LYS A 51 5.83 -8.12 0.17
N MET A 52 7.16 -8.04 0.30
CA MET A 52 7.91 -8.82 1.32
C MET A 52 7.69 -8.23 2.72
N LEU A 53 7.74 -6.92 2.89
CA LEU A 53 7.47 -6.24 4.16
C LEU A 53 6.05 -6.49 4.67
N THR A 54 5.08 -6.60 3.77
CA THR A 54 3.66 -6.88 4.11
C THR A 54 3.32 -8.38 4.20
N GLY A 55 4.30 -9.27 3.97
CA GLY A 55 4.10 -10.72 4.02
C GLY A 55 3.30 -11.30 2.85
N ILE A 56 3.13 -10.55 1.75
CA ILE A 56 2.51 -11.05 0.51
C ILE A 56 3.47 -11.95 -0.25
N LEU A 57 4.76 -11.61 -0.25
CA LEU A 57 5.84 -12.41 -0.83
C LEU A 57 6.82 -12.84 0.24
N TYR A 58 7.44 -14.00 0.04
CA TYR A 58 8.51 -14.52 0.90
C TYR A 58 9.86 -14.20 0.26
N PRO A 59 10.85 -13.65 1.01
CA PRO A 59 12.20 -13.51 0.52
C PRO A 59 12.90 -14.87 0.42
N ASP A 60 13.73 -15.06 -0.60
CA ASP A 60 14.55 -16.27 -0.76
C ASP A 60 15.72 -16.30 0.23
N GLY A 61 16.10 -15.15 0.79
CA GLY A 61 17.17 -15.01 1.77
C GLY A 61 17.12 -13.69 2.52
N GLY A 62 17.95 -13.57 3.56
CA GLY A 62 17.97 -12.41 4.42
C GLY A 62 16.94 -12.46 5.54
N ARG A 63 16.69 -11.30 6.18
CA ARG A 63 15.72 -11.14 7.27
C ARG A 63 14.82 -9.96 7.00
N VAL A 64 13.54 -10.16 7.21
CA VAL A 64 12.52 -9.11 7.15
C VAL A 64 11.80 -9.04 8.49
N GLU A 65 11.65 -7.84 9.02
CA GLU A 65 10.95 -7.60 10.27
C GLU A 65 10.22 -6.26 10.19
N VAL A 66 8.97 -6.22 10.60
CA VAL A 66 8.16 -5.00 10.68
C VAL A 66 7.57 -4.96 12.10
N MET A 67 7.91 -3.92 12.86
CA MET A 67 7.50 -3.77 14.27
C MET A 67 7.85 -4.99 15.16
N GLY A 68 9.02 -5.59 14.95
CA GLY A 68 9.41 -6.81 15.67
C GLY A 68 8.68 -8.07 15.20
N ILE A 69 7.85 -8.00 14.17
CA ILE A 69 7.09 -9.11 13.61
C ILE A 69 7.75 -9.59 12.33
N ASP A 70 8.08 -10.87 12.26
CA ASP A 70 8.53 -11.54 11.03
C ASP A 70 7.30 -11.80 10.13
N PRO A 71 7.19 -11.14 8.96
CA PRO A 71 6.04 -11.28 8.07
C PRO A 71 5.86 -12.70 7.53
N THR A 72 6.94 -13.47 7.46
CA THR A 72 6.91 -14.85 6.93
C THR A 72 6.29 -15.83 7.91
N LYS A 73 6.35 -15.53 9.21
CA LYS A 73 5.86 -16.41 10.29
C LYS A 73 4.54 -15.96 10.89
N LYS A 74 4.33 -14.64 10.96
CA LYS A 74 3.21 -14.04 11.69
C LYS A 74 2.41 -13.05 10.84
N ARG A 75 2.18 -13.39 9.56
CA ARG A 75 1.48 -12.54 8.60
C ARG A 75 0.14 -12.02 9.11
N ARG A 76 -0.68 -12.89 9.73
CA ARG A 76 -1.99 -12.49 10.26
C ARG A 76 -1.84 -11.43 11.36
N GLN A 77 -0.91 -11.61 12.29
CA GLN A 77 -0.64 -10.62 13.34
C GLN A 77 -0.19 -9.30 12.74
N LEU A 78 0.72 -9.33 11.76
CA LEU A 78 1.20 -8.14 11.08
C LEU A 78 0.08 -7.39 10.34
N ALA A 79 -0.87 -8.10 9.72
CA ALA A 79 -1.96 -7.49 8.95
C ALA A 79 -2.85 -6.56 9.79
N TYR A 80 -2.95 -6.76 11.10
CA TYR A 80 -3.69 -5.85 12.01
C TYR A 80 -2.90 -4.59 12.36
N GLU A 81 -1.60 -4.58 12.14
CA GLU A 81 -0.72 -3.46 12.49
C GLU A 81 -0.36 -2.57 11.30
N ILE A 82 -0.63 -3.03 10.08
CA ILE A 82 -0.23 -2.33 8.86
C ILE A 82 -1.42 -1.98 7.97
N GLY A 83 -1.36 -0.82 7.34
CA GLY A 83 -2.20 -0.44 6.21
C GLY A 83 -1.42 -0.50 4.91
N THR A 84 -2.09 -0.77 3.80
CA THR A 84 -1.46 -0.81 2.47
C THR A 84 -2.32 -0.09 1.44
N VAL A 85 -1.71 0.72 0.59
CA VAL A 85 -2.35 1.32 -0.59
C VAL A 85 -1.46 1.07 -1.79
N PHE A 86 -1.99 0.38 -2.79
CA PHE A 86 -1.30 0.11 -4.05
C PHE A 86 -1.96 0.96 -5.14
N GLY A 87 -1.33 2.07 -5.51
CA GLY A 87 -1.93 3.08 -6.39
C GLY A 87 -2.41 2.57 -7.76
N GLN A 88 -1.93 1.40 -8.19
CA GLN A 88 -2.35 0.76 -9.45
C GLN A 88 -3.35 -0.40 -9.24
N LYS A 89 -3.75 -0.70 -8.01
CA LYS A 89 -4.68 -1.80 -7.70
C LYS A 89 -5.80 -1.30 -6.82
N GLU A 90 -7.01 -1.48 -7.30
CA GLU A 90 -8.21 -1.18 -6.53
C GLU A 90 -8.39 -2.22 -5.42
N GLN A 91 -8.54 -1.75 -4.18
CA GLN A 91 -8.84 -2.58 -3.00
C GLN A 91 -10.32 -2.51 -2.64
N LEU A 92 -10.99 -1.42 -3.06
CA LEU A 92 -12.40 -1.20 -2.80
C LEU A 92 -13.27 -1.98 -3.78
N TRP A 93 -14.36 -2.54 -3.30
CA TRP A 93 -15.40 -3.08 -4.17
C TRP A 93 -16.10 -1.95 -4.91
N THR A 94 -15.93 -1.93 -6.21
CA THR A 94 -16.33 -0.81 -7.07
C THR A 94 -17.85 -0.63 -7.19
N HIS A 95 -18.64 -1.68 -6.92
CA HIS A 95 -20.10 -1.62 -6.90
C HIS A 95 -20.70 -1.14 -5.59
N LEU A 96 -19.92 -1.15 -4.50
CA LEU A 96 -20.32 -0.66 -3.20
C LEU A 96 -19.97 0.82 -3.06
N THR A 97 -20.61 1.48 -2.10
CA THR A 97 -20.22 2.84 -1.68
C THR A 97 -18.94 2.81 -0.86
N PRO A 98 -18.20 3.92 -0.70
CA PRO A 98 -17.12 4.01 0.29
C PRO A 98 -17.57 3.61 1.69
N TYR A 99 -18.75 4.07 2.13
CA TYR A 99 -19.30 3.75 3.43
C TYR A 99 -19.45 2.23 3.64
N ASP A 100 -20.05 1.51 2.67
CA ASP A 100 -20.21 0.06 2.75
C ASP A 100 -18.85 -0.66 2.76
N ASN A 101 -17.89 -0.18 1.94
CA ASN A 101 -16.54 -0.69 1.94
C ASN A 101 -15.87 -0.54 3.32
N PHE A 102 -15.99 0.63 3.94
CA PHE A 102 -15.38 0.90 5.24
C PHE A 102 -15.98 0.03 6.34
N ARG A 103 -17.30 -0.15 6.37
CA ARG A 103 -17.97 -1.09 7.29
C ARG A 103 -17.45 -2.51 7.10
N PHE A 104 -17.28 -2.92 5.85
CA PHE A 104 -16.72 -4.24 5.56
C PHE A 104 -15.28 -4.37 6.06
N PHE A 105 -14.42 -3.36 5.87
CA PHE A 105 -13.07 -3.36 6.45
C PHE A 105 -13.11 -3.39 7.98
N GLY A 106 -14.00 -2.65 8.64
CA GLY A 106 -14.21 -2.74 10.08
C GLY A 106 -14.46 -4.18 10.52
N ALA A 107 -15.38 -4.87 9.84
CA ALA A 107 -15.68 -6.28 10.14
C ALA A 107 -14.50 -7.23 9.87
N ILE A 108 -13.67 -6.99 8.82
CA ILE A 108 -12.46 -7.79 8.54
C ILE A 108 -11.44 -7.68 9.69
N TYR A 109 -11.34 -6.50 10.29
CA TYR A 109 -10.40 -6.22 11.37
C TYR A 109 -11.01 -6.41 12.77
N ASP A 110 -12.14 -7.10 12.86
CA ASP A 110 -12.82 -7.45 14.12
C ASP A 110 -13.19 -6.22 14.98
N LEU A 111 -13.43 -5.05 14.35
CA LEU A 111 -13.96 -3.87 15.05
C LEU A 111 -15.45 -4.04 15.33
N SER A 112 -15.90 -3.53 16.48
CA SER A 112 -17.33 -3.42 16.76
C SER A 112 -18.03 -2.45 15.79
N GLU A 113 -19.34 -2.54 15.69
CA GLU A 113 -20.13 -1.63 14.85
C GLU A 113 -19.96 -0.17 15.33
N GLU A 114 -19.98 0.05 16.64
CA GLU A 114 -19.80 1.38 17.24
C GLU A 114 -18.41 1.97 16.94
N GLU A 115 -17.35 1.18 17.11
CA GLU A 115 -15.97 1.60 16.76
C GLU A 115 -15.82 1.90 15.27
N THR A 116 -16.44 1.07 14.43
CA THR A 116 -16.40 1.24 12.97
C THR A 116 -17.10 2.53 12.56
N GLU A 117 -18.32 2.79 13.06
CA GLU A 117 -19.08 4.01 12.73
C GLU A 117 -18.37 5.27 13.23
N ALA A 118 -17.85 5.25 14.45
CA ALA A 118 -17.07 6.37 14.98
C ALA A 118 -15.84 6.67 14.12
N ARG A 119 -15.12 5.62 13.72
CA ARG A 119 -13.92 5.76 12.87
C ARG A 119 -14.26 6.23 11.46
N ILE A 120 -15.34 5.74 10.86
CA ILE A 120 -15.82 6.21 9.56
C ILE A 120 -16.16 7.71 9.63
N GLY A 121 -16.90 8.14 10.65
CA GLY A 121 -17.25 9.54 10.84
C GLY A 121 -16.03 10.45 10.94
N GLU A 122 -15.08 10.10 11.80
CA GLU A 122 -13.80 10.82 11.97
C GLU A 122 -13.03 10.93 10.66
N LEU A 123 -12.82 9.82 9.97
CA LEU A 123 -12.04 9.79 8.73
C LEU A 123 -12.78 10.46 7.57
N ALA A 124 -14.11 10.33 7.48
CA ALA A 124 -14.90 10.98 6.45
C ALA A 124 -14.83 12.51 6.56
N GLU A 125 -14.83 13.05 7.78
CA GLU A 125 -14.65 14.47 8.02
C GLU A 125 -13.23 14.92 7.63
N ARG A 126 -12.20 14.27 8.17
CA ARG A 126 -10.78 14.60 7.90
C ARG A 126 -10.42 14.54 6.42
N PHE A 127 -10.89 13.52 5.72
CA PHE A 127 -10.58 13.27 4.30
C PHE A 127 -11.58 13.93 3.34
N GLY A 128 -12.58 14.65 3.86
CA GLY A 128 -13.57 15.37 3.04
C GLY A 128 -14.39 14.45 2.15
N LEU A 129 -14.88 13.32 2.69
CA LEU A 129 -15.63 12.32 1.93
C LEU A 129 -17.13 12.58 1.88
N ALA A 130 -17.67 13.46 2.73
CA ALA A 130 -19.10 13.68 2.93
C ALA A 130 -19.91 13.86 1.63
N ALA A 131 -19.33 14.50 0.62
CA ALA A 131 -20.02 14.77 -0.65
C ALA A 131 -20.20 13.50 -1.53
N PHE A 132 -19.47 12.43 -1.27
CA PHE A 132 -19.46 11.25 -2.15
C PHE A 132 -19.34 9.90 -1.42
N ILE A 133 -19.42 9.90 -0.10
CA ILE A 133 -19.31 8.66 0.71
C ILE A 133 -20.38 7.62 0.38
N ASP A 134 -21.56 8.08 -0.08
CA ASP A 134 -22.69 7.24 -0.48
C ASP A 134 -22.75 6.98 -2.00
N THR A 135 -21.74 7.45 -2.75
CA THR A 135 -21.67 7.24 -4.19
C THR A 135 -20.88 5.96 -4.50
N PRO A 136 -21.39 5.01 -5.31
CA PRO A 136 -20.63 3.82 -5.68
C PRO A 136 -19.24 4.13 -6.21
N VAL A 137 -18.21 3.40 -5.74
CA VAL A 137 -16.79 3.67 -6.02
C VAL A 137 -16.49 3.78 -7.52
N ARG A 138 -17.15 2.99 -8.37
CA ARG A 138 -17.02 3.06 -9.84
C ARG A 138 -17.37 4.43 -10.44
N ASN A 139 -18.18 5.22 -9.74
CA ASN A 139 -18.63 6.55 -10.20
C ASN A 139 -17.75 7.69 -9.65
N LEU A 140 -16.76 7.37 -8.81
CA LEU A 140 -15.85 8.35 -8.23
C LEU A 140 -14.75 8.74 -9.22
N SER A 141 -14.29 9.99 -9.14
CA SER A 141 -13.05 10.41 -9.80
C SER A 141 -11.83 9.66 -9.21
N LEU A 142 -10.72 9.62 -9.96
CA LEU A 142 -9.50 8.96 -9.48
C LEU A 142 -9.05 9.52 -8.13
N GLY A 143 -9.06 10.84 -7.95
CA GLY A 143 -8.67 11.48 -6.69
C GLY A 143 -9.62 11.18 -5.53
N GLN A 144 -10.94 11.09 -5.78
CA GLN A 144 -11.90 10.64 -4.77
C GLN A 144 -11.65 9.18 -4.39
N ARG A 145 -11.39 8.32 -5.37
CA ARG A 145 -11.09 6.90 -5.15
C ARG A 145 -9.84 6.71 -4.32
N ILE A 146 -8.73 7.38 -4.65
CA ILE A 146 -7.48 7.30 -3.88
C ILE A 146 -7.68 7.74 -2.43
N ARG A 147 -8.46 8.81 -2.19
CA ARG A 147 -8.82 9.20 -0.82
C ARG A 147 -9.57 8.09 -0.08
N CYS A 148 -10.52 7.43 -0.72
CA CYS A 148 -11.24 6.31 -0.14
C CYS A 148 -10.33 5.09 0.09
N GLU A 149 -9.38 4.79 -0.80
CA GLU A 149 -8.38 3.72 -0.62
C GLU A 149 -7.50 3.98 0.62
N ILE A 150 -7.04 5.22 0.78
CA ILE A 150 -6.28 5.61 1.97
C ILE A 150 -7.14 5.45 3.23
N VAL A 151 -8.36 5.97 3.24
CA VAL A 151 -9.27 5.84 4.39
C VAL A 151 -9.55 4.38 4.73
N ALA A 152 -9.81 3.53 3.74
CA ALA A 152 -10.01 2.10 3.96
C ALA A 152 -8.80 1.45 4.66
N SER A 153 -7.59 1.85 4.27
CA SER A 153 -6.35 1.35 4.89
C SER A 153 -6.12 1.82 6.33
N LEU A 154 -6.92 2.80 6.80
CA LEU A 154 -6.82 3.43 8.11
C LEU A 154 -7.91 3.02 9.10
N ILE A 155 -8.92 2.30 8.67
CA ILE A 155 -10.09 1.94 9.51
C ILE A 155 -9.64 1.25 10.80
N HIS A 156 -8.67 0.37 10.74
CA HIS A 156 -8.15 -0.42 11.87
C HIS A 156 -7.00 0.24 12.63
N LYS A 157 -6.71 1.53 12.39
CA LYS A 157 -5.66 2.32 13.05
C LYS A 157 -4.27 1.69 12.96
N PRO A 158 -3.76 1.46 11.74
CA PRO A 158 -2.45 0.82 11.55
C PRO A 158 -1.32 1.70 12.09
N LYS A 159 -0.25 1.09 12.59
CA LYS A 159 0.96 1.78 13.03
C LYS A 159 1.94 2.07 11.88
N VAL A 160 1.85 1.27 10.82
CA VAL A 160 2.68 1.44 9.61
C VAL A 160 1.79 1.47 8.38
N LEU A 161 2.00 2.44 7.51
CA LEU A 161 1.30 2.58 6.25
C LEU A 161 2.28 2.43 5.08
N PHE A 162 2.04 1.45 4.23
CA PHE A 162 2.76 1.24 2.98
C PHE A 162 1.99 1.84 1.82
N LEU A 163 2.60 2.82 1.14
CA LEU A 163 2.03 3.55 0.02
C LEU A 163 2.86 3.28 -1.25
N ASP A 164 2.33 2.48 -2.17
CA ASP A 164 3.00 2.18 -3.44
C ASP A 164 2.44 3.09 -4.55
N GLU A 165 3.14 4.20 -4.80
CA GLU A 165 2.79 5.21 -5.80
C GLU A 165 1.38 5.84 -5.63
N PRO A 166 1.03 6.38 -4.44
CA PRO A 166 -0.33 6.78 -4.12
C PRO A 166 -0.82 8.00 -4.90
N THR A 167 0.04 8.76 -5.55
CA THR A 167 -0.31 9.97 -6.30
C THR A 167 -0.24 9.80 -7.81
N ILE A 168 0.03 8.58 -8.28
CA ILE A 168 0.18 8.31 -9.72
C ILE A 168 -1.12 8.65 -10.48
N GLY A 169 -0.98 9.36 -11.58
CA GLY A 169 -2.12 9.72 -12.44
C GLY A 169 -3.04 10.83 -11.90
N LEU A 170 -2.74 11.40 -10.73
CA LEU A 170 -3.50 12.52 -10.17
C LEU A 170 -3.03 13.86 -10.75
N ASP A 171 -3.95 14.81 -10.86
CA ASP A 171 -3.61 16.19 -11.16
C ASP A 171 -2.87 16.88 -9.99
N PRO A 172 -2.14 17.99 -10.23
CA PRO A 172 -1.31 18.64 -9.21
C PRO A 172 -2.06 19.07 -7.95
N VAL A 173 -3.32 19.50 -8.09
CA VAL A 173 -4.13 19.97 -6.95
C VAL A 173 -4.53 18.80 -6.07
N VAL A 174 -4.98 17.71 -6.69
CA VAL A 174 -5.36 16.49 -5.96
C VAL A 174 -4.13 15.83 -5.31
N LYS A 175 -2.97 15.82 -5.98
CA LYS A 175 -1.71 15.37 -5.37
C LYS A 175 -1.41 16.11 -4.09
N GLU A 176 -1.51 17.43 -4.08
CA GLU A 176 -1.21 18.23 -2.90
C GLU A 176 -2.17 17.92 -1.75
N ASN A 177 -3.45 17.73 -2.05
CA ASN A 177 -4.43 17.32 -1.04
C ASN A 177 -4.08 15.94 -0.44
N VAL A 178 -3.71 14.97 -1.26
CA VAL A 178 -3.30 13.63 -0.79
C VAL A 178 -2.02 13.73 0.07
N ARG A 179 -1.04 14.55 -0.33
CA ARG A 179 0.18 14.78 0.46
C ARG A 179 -0.14 15.37 1.83
N GLU A 180 -1.03 16.38 1.88
CA GLU A 180 -1.40 16.99 3.16
C GLU A 180 -2.07 15.97 4.09
N LEU A 181 -2.97 15.15 3.57
CA LEU A 181 -3.60 14.07 4.33
C LEU A 181 -2.57 13.07 4.88
N ILE A 182 -1.59 12.66 4.07
CA ILE A 182 -0.51 11.77 4.50
C ILE A 182 0.33 12.43 5.61
N ARG A 183 0.67 13.72 5.48
CA ARG A 183 1.41 14.47 6.49
C ARG A 183 0.63 14.58 7.81
N GLN A 184 -0.66 14.85 7.72
CA GLN A 184 -1.53 14.98 8.88
C GLN A 184 -1.59 13.66 9.67
N MET A 185 -1.75 12.53 8.99
CA MET A 185 -1.75 11.21 9.63
C MET A 185 -0.44 10.94 10.40
N ASN A 186 0.70 11.19 9.76
CA ASN A 186 1.98 11.00 10.43
C ASN A 186 2.14 11.90 11.66
N ARG A 187 1.72 13.18 11.57
CA ARG A 187 1.82 14.13 12.68
C ARG A 187 0.90 13.81 13.85
N GLU A 188 -0.35 13.44 13.58
CA GLU A 188 -1.38 13.29 14.60
C GLU A 188 -1.43 11.88 15.20
N GLU A 189 -1.19 10.85 14.38
CA GLU A 189 -1.28 9.45 14.80
C GLU A 189 0.09 8.78 14.94
N HIS A 190 1.21 9.53 14.67
CA HIS A 190 2.56 8.98 14.65
C HIS A 190 2.73 7.75 13.76
N THR A 191 1.88 7.62 12.74
CA THR A 191 1.92 6.50 11.79
C THR A 191 3.24 6.52 11.02
N THR A 192 3.99 5.44 11.04
CA THR A 192 5.18 5.26 10.20
C THR A 192 4.76 5.10 8.75
N ILE A 193 5.38 5.81 7.83
CA ILE A 193 5.00 5.79 6.42
C ILE A 193 6.17 5.33 5.56
N PHE A 194 5.95 4.24 4.83
CA PHE A 194 6.86 3.73 3.81
C PHE A 194 6.26 4.02 2.43
N LEU A 195 6.87 4.95 1.71
CA LEU A 195 6.36 5.47 0.44
C LEU A 195 7.25 5.07 -0.72
N THR A 196 6.68 4.54 -1.80
CA THR A 196 7.34 4.56 -3.12
C THR A 196 6.72 5.65 -3.97
N SER A 197 7.53 6.40 -4.70
CA SER A 197 7.07 7.38 -5.67
C SER A 197 8.13 7.66 -6.73
N HIS A 198 7.67 8.03 -7.91
CA HIS A 198 8.47 8.62 -8.98
C HIS A 198 8.30 10.15 -9.04
N ASP A 199 7.40 10.70 -8.25
CA ASP A 199 7.14 12.13 -8.19
C ASP A 199 8.06 12.80 -7.16
N VAL A 200 8.94 13.67 -7.65
CA VAL A 200 9.88 14.42 -6.79
C VAL A 200 9.16 15.23 -5.72
N GLY A 201 7.99 15.79 -6.06
CA GLY A 201 7.18 16.54 -5.10
C GLY A 201 6.63 15.70 -3.95
N ASP A 202 6.35 14.40 -4.15
CA ASP A 202 5.98 13.50 -3.05
C ASP A 202 7.18 13.30 -2.11
N ILE A 203 8.34 13.06 -2.70
CA ILE A 203 9.57 12.77 -1.98
C ILE A 203 9.99 13.96 -1.13
N GLU A 204 10.11 15.16 -1.76
CA GLU A 204 10.55 16.38 -1.08
C GLU A 204 9.58 16.86 0.01
N LYS A 205 8.28 16.72 -0.26
CA LYS A 205 7.25 17.26 0.65
C LYS A 205 6.85 16.31 1.78
N LEU A 206 7.04 15.02 1.61
CA LEU A 206 6.62 14.02 2.59
C LEU A 206 7.79 13.44 3.37
N CYS A 207 8.89 13.13 2.72
CA CYS A 207 9.91 12.28 3.33
C CYS A 207 11.16 13.06 3.74
N ARG A 208 11.69 12.73 4.92
CA ARG A 208 12.96 13.30 5.41
C ARG A 208 14.15 12.44 5.03
N ARG A 209 13.92 11.16 4.77
CA ARG A 209 14.96 10.19 4.37
C ARG A 209 14.52 9.45 3.12
N ILE A 210 15.51 9.19 2.27
CA ILE A 210 15.33 8.53 0.99
C ILE A 210 16.28 7.34 0.92
N ILE A 211 15.78 6.22 0.45
CA ILE A 211 16.58 5.05 0.06
C ILE A 211 16.47 4.90 -1.46
N ILE A 212 17.61 4.81 -2.12
CA ILE A 212 17.71 4.64 -3.57
C ILE A 212 18.16 3.20 -3.85
N VAL A 213 17.42 2.49 -4.69
CA VAL A 213 17.68 1.11 -5.10
C VAL A 213 17.81 0.95 -6.61
#